data_98cee114441ae9bc8be737e698054359
#
_entry.id   98cee114441ae9bc8be737e698054359
#
_cell.length_a   1.000
_cell.length_b   1.000
_cell.length_c   1.000
_cell.angle_alpha   90.00
_cell.angle_beta   90.00
_cell.angle_gamma   90.00
#
_symmetry.space_group_name_H-M   'P 1'
#
loop_
_entity.id
_entity.type
_entity.pdbx_description
1 polymer ?
#
loop_
_entity_poly.entity_id
_entity_poly.type
_entity_poly.pdbx_seq_one_letter_code
_entity_poly.pdbx_strand_id
1 'polypeptide(L)'
;WITNHGVTWTVDRCKTIYTDFVRYKAGMPLVGTWYSKNHLGLPKGVISHIFKLATSSKRKRFSCSVLLRAYTCYISDKVTEKQLSKFLSGVTSEDIVIPDSIRNGVLGGIRDIGGPFLVERFQQSYISYVPSPSRRVPLYNGKTAAEDTHWYTQWLTIRYTPTGRYLEDKYPAIFTKVFSGFLREIKGDCWPPQSTVDAVGKIGLIQEPGYKLRAVANPNRVYQIALKPLGDAIYKTVQQLPWDCTFDQSKAIPVVQKHLQAESRCYCIDLSGATDYFPLSLQLDLLHVLYPNMRDYIDLFQDLSRSNWIMGDTTIKWTKGQPLGLFPSFGSFALTHGMLLYYLNSYSHNNEFYVLGDDVIILNDSLAAKYLETLKIIGCPISEAKSITSRKIAEFGGKIISKDVVEPQLKWRHMSDDNFIEIIKLLGMRAMRLLRPQQRKVVRSIHDIPDFLGGIGFNPNGIPLQDRIEKYLTLFGEDVSTFLMSYDRKFNQFFNEEVAPADNRLASQSWDGSRLPDLDQRSAALVSKYLPLFAEMYGVMGTNLYS
;
A
#
# COMPACT_ATOMS: atom_id res chain seq x y z
N TRP A 1 -12.54 22.33 21.00
CA TRP A 1 -11.24 21.70 21.26
C TRP A 1 -10.12 22.33 20.45
N ILE A 2 -10.29 22.49 19.15
CA ILE A 2 -9.26 23.14 18.30
C ILE A 2 -8.93 24.54 18.81
N THR A 3 -9.95 25.34 19.07
CA THR A 3 -9.80 26.73 19.58
C THR A 3 -9.03 26.79 20.89
N ASN A 4 -9.28 25.85 21.79
CA ASN A 4 -8.73 25.91 23.17
C ASN A 4 -7.41 25.13 23.32
N HIS A 5 -7.16 24.11 22.51
CA HIS A 5 -6.05 23.16 22.70
C HIS A 5 -5.19 22.97 21.47
N GLY A 6 -5.59 23.53 20.32
CA GLY A 6 -4.92 23.36 19.04
C GLY A 6 -5.27 22.06 18.32
N VAL A 7 -4.85 21.98 17.05
CA VAL A 7 -5.21 20.89 16.15
C VAL A 7 -4.53 19.56 16.54
N THR A 8 -3.25 19.59 16.87
CA THR A 8 -2.48 18.38 17.23
C THR A 8 -3.09 17.66 18.41
N TRP A 9 -3.37 18.39 19.48
CA TRP A 9 -4.02 17.84 20.67
C TRP A 9 -5.39 17.24 20.34
N THR A 10 -6.19 17.96 19.54
CA THR A 10 -7.53 17.51 19.14
C THR A 10 -7.47 16.23 18.30
N VAL A 11 -6.57 16.15 17.32
CA VAL A 11 -6.39 14.97 16.47
C VAL A 11 -6.01 13.74 17.30
N ASP A 12 -5.08 13.88 18.25
CA ASP A 12 -4.65 12.76 19.11
C ASP A 12 -5.79 12.26 20.01
N ARG A 13 -6.64 13.17 20.52
CA ARG A 13 -7.84 12.81 21.30
C ARG A 13 -8.89 12.09 20.43
N CYS A 14 -9.14 12.59 19.24
CA CYS A 14 -10.06 11.95 18.30
C CYS A 14 -9.58 10.55 17.87
N LYS A 15 -8.27 10.37 17.65
CA LYS A 15 -7.69 9.04 17.40
C LYS A 15 -7.98 8.07 18.54
N THR A 16 -7.76 8.50 19.77
CA THR A 16 -8.02 7.67 20.97
C THR A 16 -9.50 7.29 21.05
N ILE A 17 -10.41 8.24 20.81
CA ILE A 17 -11.86 7.97 20.82
C ILE A 17 -12.22 6.95 19.73
N TYR A 18 -11.67 7.09 18.52
CA TYR A 18 -11.95 6.15 17.45
C TYR A 18 -11.42 4.74 17.78
N THR A 19 -10.18 4.63 18.29
CA THR A 19 -9.60 3.37 18.75
C THR A 19 -10.50 2.73 19.81
N ASP A 20 -10.95 3.50 20.80
CA ASP A 20 -11.83 3.02 21.84
C ASP A 20 -13.23 2.63 21.31
N PHE A 21 -13.73 3.31 20.30
CA PHE A 21 -14.97 2.94 19.64
C PHE A 21 -14.87 1.57 18.96
N VAL A 22 -13.75 1.29 18.27
CA VAL A 22 -13.50 -0.03 17.67
C VAL A 22 -13.36 -1.10 18.75
N ARG A 23 -12.59 -0.82 19.82
CA ARG A 23 -12.45 -1.73 20.97
C ARG A 23 -13.78 -2.00 21.67
N TYR A 24 -14.64 -1.01 21.81
CA TYR A 24 -16.00 -1.17 22.33
C TYR A 24 -16.84 -2.10 21.44
N LYS A 25 -16.79 -1.93 20.12
CA LYS A 25 -17.45 -2.85 19.17
C LYS A 25 -16.91 -4.28 19.30
N ALA A 26 -15.63 -4.40 19.57
CA ALA A 26 -14.95 -5.68 19.80
C ALA A 26 -15.28 -6.33 21.16
N GLY A 27 -15.89 -5.59 22.07
CA GLY A 27 -16.11 -6.04 23.44
C GLY A 27 -14.85 -6.03 24.32
N MET A 28 -13.86 -5.20 23.96
CA MET A 28 -12.58 -5.06 24.64
C MET A 28 -12.57 -3.85 25.58
N PRO A 29 -11.72 -3.85 26.63
CA PRO A 29 -11.52 -2.68 27.50
C PRO A 29 -11.03 -1.46 26.72
N LEU A 30 -11.50 -0.28 27.09
CA LEU A 30 -11.10 0.99 26.49
C LEU A 30 -9.74 1.46 27.05
N VAL A 31 -8.85 1.89 26.16
CA VAL A 31 -7.47 2.31 26.52
C VAL A 31 -7.34 3.81 26.82
N GLY A 32 -8.28 4.62 26.38
CA GLY A 32 -8.24 6.08 26.63
C GLY A 32 -8.29 6.41 28.13
N THR A 33 -7.39 7.29 28.57
CA THR A 33 -7.25 7.71 29.97
C THR A 33 -7.62 9.18 30.20
N TRP A 34 -7.73 9.98 29.14
CA TRP A 34 -7.92 11.42 29.20
C TRP A 34 -9.36 11.87 29.43
N TYR A 35 -10.32 10.98 29.36
CA TYR A 35 -11.75 11.24 29.62
C TYR A 35 -12.26 10.38 30.77
N SER A 36 -13.24 10.90 31.49
CA SER A 36 -13.89 10.18 32.58
C SER A 36 -14.79 9.07 32.03
N LYS A 37 -14.80 7.92 32.71
CA LYS A 37 -15.63 6.76 32.39
C LYS A 37 -16.75 6.60 33.45
N ASN A 38 -17.86 6.04 33.04
CA ASN A 38 -18.95 5.64 33.93
C ASN A 38 -18.64 4.25 34.54
N HIS A 39 -19.56 3.74 35.36
CA HIS A 39 -19.44 2.41 35.98
C HIS A 39 -19.38 1.24 34.98
N LEU A 40 -19.80 1.46 33.73
CA LEU A 40 -19.71 0.48 32.65
C LEU A 40 -18.38 0.61 31.86
N GLY A 41 -17.46 1.46 32.28
CA GLY A 41 -16.20 1.74 31.57
C GLY A 41 -16.35 2.57 30.31
N LEU A 42 -17.55 3.14 30.02
CA LEU A 42 -17.81 3.96 28.84
C LEU A 42 -17.49 5.43 29.10
N PRO A 43 -17.08 6.19 28.08
CA PRO A 43 -16.90 7.63 28.20
C PRO A 43 -18.18 8.33 28.68
N LYS A 44 -18.03 9.35 29.52
CA LYS A 44 -19.17 10.19 29.93
C LYS A 44 -19.52 11.24 28.87
N GLY A 45 -20.73 11.79 28.93
CA GLY A 45 -21.21 12.87 28.07
C GLY A 45 -21.53 12.45 26.65
N VAL A 46 -21.32 13.37 25.69
CA VAL A 46 -21.70 13.18 24.26
C VAL A 46 -21.05 11.95 23.63
N ILE A 47 -19.80 11.65 24.01
CA ILE A 47 -19.07 10.49 23.48
C ILE A 47 -19.77 9.18 23.87
N SER A 48 -20.35 9.10 25.08
CA SER A 48 -21.14 7.94 25.50
C SER A 48 -22.34 7.67 24.58
N HIS A 49 -22.96 8.73 24.09
CA HIS A 49 -24.10 8.61 23.16
C HIS A 49 -23.68 7.98 21.83
N ILE A 50 -22.54 8.39 21.31
CA ILE A 50 -21.96 7.84 20.08
C ILE A 50 -21.66 6.34 20.24
N PHE A 51 -21.07 5.93 21.38
CA PHE A 51 -20.81 4.53 21.66
C PHE A 51 -22.09 3.68 21.79
N LYS A 52 -23.13 4.21 22.40
CA LYS A 52 -24.43 3.53 22.45
C LYS A 52 -25.05 3.31 21.06
N LEU A 53 -24.83 4.25 20.13
CA LEU A 53 -25.27 4.09 18.76
C LEU A 53 -24.49 2.99 18.00
N ALA A 54 -23.32 2.57 18.48
CA ALA A 54 -22.57 1.45 17.92
C ALA A 54 -23.28 0.10 18.01
N THR A 55 -24.20 -0.07 18.96
CA THR A 55 -25.02 -1.28 19.14
C THR A 55 -26.38 -1.19 18.45
N SER A 56 -26.69 -0.08 17.80
CA SER A 56 -27.94 0.19 17.11
C SER A 56 -27.91 -0.30 15.65
N SER A 57 -28.78 0.21 14.80
CA SER A 57 -28.90 -0.21 13.41
C SER A 57 -27.58 -0.06 12.61
N LYS A 58 -27.37 -0.92 11.59
CA LYS A 58 -26.22 -0.93 10.68
C LYS A 58 -25.86 0.47 10.18
N ARG A 59 -26.86 1.25 9.76
CA ARG A 59 -26.69 2.62 9.25
C ARG A 59 -26.13 3.57 10.31
N LYS A 60 -26.63 3.52 11.54
CA LYS A 60 -26.16 4.40 12.63
C LYS A 60 -24.73 4.05 13.04
N ARG A 61 -24.40 2.76 13.12
CA ARG A 61 -23.04 2.28 13.40
C ARG A 61 -22.04 2.81 12.38
N PHE A 62 -22.36 2.66 11.09
CA PHE A 62 -21.51 3.15 10.02
C PHE A 62 -21.35 4.68 10.08
N SER A 63 -22.45 5.42 10.26
CA SER A 63 -22.40 6.89 10.39
C SER A 63 -21.52 7.34 11.56
N CYS A 64 -21.58 6.67 12.71
CA CYS A 64 -20.73 6.96 13.86
C CYS A 64 -19.26 6.68 13.55
N SER A 65 -18.96 5.55 12.91
CA SER A 65 -17.60 5.20 12.49
C SER A 65 -17.01 6.27 11.56
N VAL A 66 -17.78 6.71 10.58
CA VAL A 66 -17.39 7.76 9.63
C VAL A 66 -17.14 9.09 10.37
N LEU A 67 -18.08 9.53 11.21
CA LEU A 67 -17.94 10.79 11.96
C LEU A 67 -16.74 10.81 12.90
N LEU A 68 -16.48 9.71 13.60
CA LEU A 68 -15.34 9.62 14.51
C LEU A 68 -13.99 9.66 13.79
N ARG A 69 -13.96 9.43 12.48
CA ARG A 69 -12.74 9.56 11.65
C ARG A 69 -12.58 10.95 11.01
N ALA A 70 -13.44 11.91 11.32
CA ALA A 70 -13.34 13.27 10.79
C ALA A 70 -11.96 13.92 11.03
N TYR A 71 -11.25 13.52 12.09
CA TYR A 71 -9.89 14.00 12.35
C TYR A 71 -8.90 13.65 11.21
N THR A 72 -9.22 12.68 10.36
CA THR A 72 -8.37 12.32 9.22
C THR A 72 -8.41 13.35 8.09
N CYS A 73 -9.24 14.39 8.17
CA CYS A 73 -9.16 15.53 7.25
C CYS A 73 -7.93 16.42 7.53
N TYR A 74 -7.36 16.31 8.75
CA TYR A 74 -6.20 17.11 9.13
C TYR A 74 -4.90 16.40 8.75
N ILE A 75 -4.06 17.13 8.03
CA ILE A 75 -2.69 16.72 7.66
C ILE A 75 -1.76 17.75 8.27
N SER A 76 -0.71 17.32 8.95
CA SER A 76 0.28 18.23 9.50
C SER A 76 1.16 18.80 8.40
N ASP A 77 1.48 20.08 8.47
CA ASP A 77 2.47 20.75 7.62
C ASP A 77 3.92 20.53 8.13
N LYS A 78 4.05 20.03 9.36
CA LYS A 78 5.35 19.86 10.04
C LYS A 78 5.50 18.45 10.60
N VAL A 79 6.72 17.96 10.56
CA VAL A 79 7.13 16.73 11.25
C VAL A 79 7.44 17.09 12.70
N THR A 80 6.81 16.38 13.66
CA THR A 80 7.08 16.58 15.07
C THR A 80 8.30 15.79 15.53
N GLU A 81 9.01 16.28 16.55
CA GLU A 81 10.16 15.56 17.14
C GLU A 81 9.78 14.14 17.59
N LYS A 82 8.58 13.98 18.16
CA LYS A 82 8.06 12.65 18.56
C LYS A 82 7.91 11.71 17.38
N GLN A 83 7.42 12.18 16.23
CA GLN A 83 7.30 11.37 15.02
C GLN A 83 8.66 10.98 14.47
N LEU A 84 9.58 11.95 14.44
CA LEU A 84 10.95 11.74 13.96
C LEU A 84 11.71 10.78 14.88
N SER A 85 11.68 10.98 16.18
CA SER A 85 12.31 10.12 17.17
C SER A 85 11.78 8.67 17.09
N LYS A 86 10.45 8.51 16.91
CA LYS A 86 9.86 7.17 16.71
C LYS A 86 10.39 6.48 15.45
N PHE A 87 10.53 7.20 14.35
CA PHE A 87 11.10 6.67 13.11
C PHE A 87 12.56 6.28 13.29
N LEU A 88 13.37 7.19 13.83
CA LEU A 88 14.79 6.95 14.04
C LEU A 88 15.05 5.77 14.97
N SER A 89 14.29 5.63 16.07
CA SER A 89 14.43 4.49 16.98
C SER A 89 14.11 3.15 16.32
N GLY A 90 13.22 3.11 15.33
CA GLY A 90 12.96 1.91 14.53
C GLY A 90 14.12 1.58 13.60
N VAL A 91 14.56 2.57 12.83
CA VAL A 91 15.64 2.41 11.84
C VAL A 91 16.96 1.99 12.47
N THR A 92 17.28 2.53 13.66
CA THR A 92 18.51 2.23 14.41
C THR A 92 18.33 1.17 15.49
N SER A 93 17.22 0.40 15.42
CA SER A 93 16.97 -0.69 16.37
C SER A 93 18.07 -1.75 16.27
N GLU A 94 18.46 -2.28 17.42
CA GLU A 94 19.50 -3.31 17.50
C GLU A 94 19.11 -4.55 16.68
N ASP A 95 20.03 -5.03 15.86
CA ASP A 95 19.84 -6.28 15.14
C ASP A 95 19.99 -7.45 16.13
N ILE A 96 19.27 -8.50 15.87
CA ILE A 96 19.23 -9.69 16.74
C ILE A 96 19.56 -10.93 15.95
N VAL A 97 20.15 -11.90 16.64
CA VAL A 97 20.38 -13.24 16.09
C VAL A 97 19.05 -14.00 16.10
N ILE A 98 18.58 -14.39 14.93
CA ILE A 98 17.37 -15.19 14.79
C ILE A 98 17.66 -16.63 15.23
N PRO A 99 16.89 -17.21 16.17
CA PRO A 99 17.06 -18.61 16.57
C PRO A 99 16.94 -19.56 15.36
N ASP A 100 17.80 -20.57 15.33
CA ASP A 100 17.81 -21.57 14.26
C ASP A 100 16.48 -22.31 14.11
N SER A 101 15.75 -22.50 15.20
CA SER A 101 14.41 -23.10 15.16
C SER A 101 13.42 -22.26 14.34
N ILE A 102 13.46 -20.94 14.46
CA ILE A 102 12.61 -20.04 13.69
C ILE A 102 13.08 -19.99 12.24
N ARG A 103 14.39 -19.82 12.02
CA ARG A 103 14.98 -19.80 10.68
C ARG A 103 14.64 -21.07 9.91
N ASN A 104 14.99 -22.23 10.46
CA ASN A 104 14.75 -23.52 9.83
C ASN A 104 13.25 -23.82 9.66
N GLY A 105 12.43 -23.36 10.59
CA GLY A 105 10.98 -23.45 10.48
C GLY A 105 10.43 -22.67 9.30
N VAL A 106 10.86 -21.42 9.12
CA VAL A 106 10.44 -20.59 7.95
C VAL A 106 10.91 -21.24 6.65
N LEU A 107 12.13 -21.75 6.60
CA LEU A 107 12.69 -22.41 5.40
C LEU A 107 12.03 -23.75 5.10
N GLY A 108 11.55 -24.48 6.13
CA GLY A 108 10.92 -25.79 6.02
C GLY A 108 9.69 -25.81 5.10
N GLY A 109 8.92 -24.73 5.07
CA GLY A 109 7.71 -24.61 4.25
C GLY A 109 7.94 -24.30 2.76
N ILE A 110 9.20 -24.12 2.32
CA ILE A 110 9.49 -23.73 0.93
C ILE A 110 8.97 -24.74 -0.09
N ARG A 111 9.09 -26.02 0.18
CA ARG A 111 8.62 -27.08 -0.71
C ARG A 111 7.10 -27.09 -0.86
N ASP A 112 6.39 -26.78 0.20
CA ASP A 112 4.92 -26.78 0.23
C ASP A 112 4.32 -25.68 -0.65
N ILE A 113 5.07 -24.59 -0.85
CA ILE A 113 4.69 -23.51 -1.76
C ILE A 113 5.24 -23.68 -3.19
N GLY A 114 5.82 -24.87 -3.48
CA GLY A 114 6.35 -25.19 -4.81
C GLY A 114 7.80 -24.77 -5.06
N GLY A 115 8.50 -24.22 -4.08
CA GLY A 115 9.91 -23.83 -4.18
C GLY A 115 10.90 -25.00 -4.01
N PRO A 116 12.18 -24.75 -4.26
CA PRO A 116 12.77 -23.50 -4.75
C PRO A 116 12.42 -23.19 -6.20
N PHE A 117 12.41 -21.90 -6.56
CA PHE A 117 12.11 -21.43 -7.89
C PHE A 117 13.37 -20.99 -8.64
N LEU A 118 13.47 -21.38 -9.92
CA LEU A 118 14.44 -20.82 -10.84
C LEU A 118 13.79 -19.63 -11.56
N VAL A 119 14.34 -18.45 -11.35
CA VAL A 119 13.83 -17.21 -11.90
C VAL A 119 14.57 -16.88 -13.19
N GLU A 120 13.83 -16.45 -14.21
CA GLU A 120 14.44 -15.93 -15.42
C GLU A 120 15.15 -14.61 -15.09
N ARG A 121 16.49 -14.62 -15.23
CA ARG A 121 17.34 -13.50 -14.89
C ARG A 121 17.25 -12.45 -15.98
N PHE A 122 16.56 -11.37 -15.69
CA PHE A 122 16.49 -10.18 -16.52
C PHE A 122 15.80 -10.36 -17.88
N GLN A 123 14.52 -10.09 -17.90
CA GLN A 123 13.85 -9.58 -19.09
C GLN A 123 14.02 -8.06 -19.13
N GLN A 124 14.25 -7.53 -20.33
CA GLN A 124 14.35 -6.09 -20.54
C GLN A 124 12.97 -5.46 -20.26
N SER A 125 12.75 -5.06 -19.02
CA SER A 125 11.51 -4.43 -18.63
C SER A 125 11.78 -2.98 -18.26
N TYR A 126 11.10 -2.09 -18.94
CA TYR A 126 11.15 -0.66 -18.63
C TYR A 126 10.36 -0.40 -17.36
N ILE A 127 10.99 0.21 -16.36
CA ILE A 127 10.23 0.89 -15.33
C ILE A 127 9.85 2.24 -15.91
N SER A 128 8.61 2.36 -16.24
CA SER A 128 8.06 3.63 -16.60
C SER A 128 8.13 4.60 -15.43
N TYR A 129 8.64 5.76 -15.68
CA TYR A 129 8.83 6.79 -14.69
C TYR A 129 7.93 7.98 -14.98
N VAL A 130 7.16 8.37 -13.97
CA VAL A 130 6.44 9.64 -13.99
C VAL A 130 7.23 10.63 -13.15
N PRO A 131 7.81 11.66 -13.78
CA PRO A 131 8.58 12.66 -13.06
C PRO A 131 7.68 13.43 -12.09
N SER A 132 8.22 13.76 -10.91
CA SER A 132 7.52 14.67 -10.00
C SER A 132 7.34 16.04 -10.67
N PRO A 133 6.12 16.55 -10.76
CA PRO A 133 5.86 17.85 -11.39
C PRO A 133 6.50 19.04 -10.63
N SER A 134 6.94 18.81 -9.40
CA SER A 134 7.54 19.85 -8.53
C SER A 134 9.03 20.08 -8.77
N ARG A 135 9.71 19.17 -9.47
CA ARG A 135 11.15 19.30 -9.75
C ARG A 135 11.41 19.34 -11.24
N ARG A 136 11.67 20.54 -11.74
CA ARG A 136 12.10 20.76 -13.12
C ARG A 136 13.50 21.34 -13.13
N VAL A 137 14.35 20.77 -13.95
CA VAL A 137 15.70 21.28 -14.21
C VAL A 137 15.75 21.88 -15.61
N PRO A 138 16.50 22.99 -15.81
CA PRO A 138 16.72 23.51 -17.15
C PRO A 138 17.51 22.50 -17.97
N LEU A 139 17.08 22.26 -19.19
CA LEU A 139 17.81 21.50 -20.19
C LEU A 139 18.72 22.44 -20.99
N TYR A 140 19.74 21.88 -21.63
CA TYR A 140 20.71 22.61 -22.45
C TYR A 140 20.09 23.50 -23.53
N ASN A 141 18.97 23.10 -24.07
CA ASN A 141 18.24 23.82 -25.13
C ASN A 141 17.20 24.82 -24.60
N GLY A 142 17.30 25.24 -23.37
CA GLY A 142 16.35 26.17 -22.73
C GLY A 142 15.00 25.58 -22.34
N LYS A 143 14.75 24.29 -22.62
CA LYS A 143 13.57 23.60 -22.15
C LYS A 143 13.75 23.18 -20.70
N THR A 144 12.67 22.91 -20.00
CA THR A 144 12.68 22.33 -18.66
C THR A 144 12.14 20.91 -18.71
N ALA A 145 12.85 20.00 -18.05
CA ALA A 145 12.37 18.63 -17.84
C ALA A 145 12.36 18.31 -16.34
N ALA A 146 11.63 17.28 -15.97
CA ALA A 146 11.76 16.76 -14.62
C ALA A 146 13.17 16.22 -14.42
N GLU A 147 13.75 16.51 -13.26
CA GLU A 147 15.13 16.14 -12.87
C GLU A 147 15.44 14.66 -13.12
N ASP A 148 14.41 13.84 -13.04
CA ASP A 148 14.52 12.39 -13.11
C ASP A 148 14.24 11.79 -14.49
N THR A 149 14.06 12.58 -15.54
CA THR A 149 13.76 12.05 -16.89
C THR A 149 14.98 11.53 -17.62
N HIS A 150 16.17 11.89 -17.20
CA HIS A 150 17.41 11.46 -17.82
C HIS A 150 18.04 10.29 -17.07
N TRP A 151 17.88 9.09 -17.57
CA TRP A 151 18.51 7.88 -17.06
C TRP A 151 20.03 7.96 -16.95
N TYR A 152 20.65 8.61 -17.92
CA TYR A 152 22.10 8.79 -17.93
C TYR A 152 22.57 9.69 -16.79
N THR A 153 21.84 10.76 -16.50
CA THR A 153 22.12 11.63 -15.34
C THR A 153 21.99 10.84 -14.03
N GLN A 154 20.97 10.01 -13.90
CA GLN A 154 20.80 9.15 -12.73
C GLN A 154 21.94 8.13 -12.58
N TRP A 155 22.37 7.53 -13.69
CA TRP A 155 23.52 6.63 -13.69
C TRP A 155 24.82 7.36 -13.33
N LEU A 156 25.10 8.52 -13.94
CA LEU A 156 26.27 9.32 -13.59
C LEU A 156 26.28 9.70 -12.11
N THR A 157 25.09 10.03 -11.55
CA THR A 157 24.97 10.37 -10.13
C THR A 157 25.46 9.24 -9.23
N ILE A 158 25.14 7.99 -9.52
CA ILE A 158 25.64 6.87 -8.72
C ILE A 158 27.09 6.51 -9.03
N ARG A 159 27.51 6.56 -10.30
CA ARG A 159 28.84 6.17 -10.73
C ARG A 159 29.95 7.06 -10.15
N TYR A 160 29.64 8.33 -9.86
CA TYR A 160 30.61 9.25 -9.23
C TYR A 160 30.65 9.13 -7.70
N THR A 161 29.85 8.26 -7.09
CA THR A 161 29.89 8.03 -5.64
C THR A 161 30.72 6.78 -5.29
N PRO A 162 31.40 6.75 -4.13
CA PRO A 162 32.10 5.54 -3.65
C PRO A 162 31.18 4.33 -3.54
N THR A 163 29.99 4.51 -2.96
CA THR A 163 28.99 3.44 -2.82
C THR A 163 28.52 2.93 -4.18
N GLY A 164 28.24 3.81 -5.13
CA GLY A 164 27.78 3.42 -6.47
C GLY A 164 28.84 2.63 -7.25
N ARG A 165 30.11 3.06 -7.19
CA ARG A 165 31.24 2.31 -7.78
C ARG A 165 31.42 0.94 -7.15
N TYR A 166 31.41 0.88 -5.82
CA TYR A 166 31.50 -0.38 -5.10
C TYR A 166 30.42 -1.38 -5.53
N LEU A 167 29.18 -0.92 -5.65
CA LEU A 167 28.06 -1.78 -6.06
C LEU A 167 28.18 -2.20 -7.54
N GLU A 168 28.59 -1.28 -8.45
CA GLU A 168 28.81 -1.59 -9.86
C GLU A 168 29.90 -2.64 -10.02
N ASP A 169 31.00 -2.51 -9.29
CA ASP A 169 32.13 -3.45 -9.31
C ASP A 169 31.78 -4.80 -8.67
N LYS A 170 30.96 -4.81 -7.62
CA LYS A 170 30.55 -6.04 -6.93
C LYS A 170 29.52 -6.83 -7.72
N TYR A 171 28.63 -6.15 -8.47
CA TYR A 171 27.53 -6.75 -9.21
C TYR A 171 27.55 -6.42 -10.72
N PRO A 172 28.67 -6.66 -11.43
CA PRO A 172 28.84 -6.20 -12.81
C PRO A 172 27.83 -6.82 -13.77
N ALA A 173 27.43 -8.07 -13.55
CA ALA A 173 26.44 -8.75 -14.39
C ALA A 173 25.06 -8.09 -14.34
N ILE A 174 24.65 -7.54 -13.19
CA ILE A 174 23.40 -6.83 -13.03
C ILE A 174 23.50 -5.46 -13.70
N PHE A 175 24.50 -4.65 -13.33
CA PHE A 175 24.61 -3.28 -13.80
C PHE A 175 24.93 -3.17 -15.28
N THR A 176 25.73 -4.08 -15.87
CA THR A 176 25.95 -4.12 -17.32
C THR A 176 24.62 -4.29 -18.08
N LYS A 177 23.72 -5.13 -17.60
CA LYS A 177 22.39 -5.30 -18.23
C LYS A 177 21.51 -4.08 -18.06
N VAL A 178 21.48 -3.47 -16.88
CA VAL A 178 20.76 -2.23 -16.63
C VAL A 178 21.24 -1.14 -17.57
N PHE A 179 22.54 -0.95 -17.69
CA PHE A 179 23.12 0.10 -18.54
C PHE A 179 22.95 -0.17 -20.04
N SER A 180 23.00 -1.41 -20.47
CA SER A 180 22.74 -1.74 -21.89
C SER A 180 21.31 -1.40 -22.33
N GLY A 181 20.36 -1.44 -21.40
CA GLY A 181 19.01 -0.94 -21.61
C GLY A 181 18.98 0.60 -21.79
N PHE A 182 19.73 1.32 -20.95
CA PHE A 182 19.77 2.79 -21.03
C PHE A 182 20.42 3.32 -22.30
N LEU A 183 21.48 2.69 -22.79
CA LEU A 183 22.18 3.12 -24.01
C LEU A 183 21.25 3.13 -25.24
N ARG A 184 20.19 2.33 -25.25
CA ARG A 184 19.20 2.34 -26.32
C ARG A 184 18.20 3.51 -26.23
N GLU A 185 18.04 4.09 -25.04
CA GLU A 185 17.06 5.14 -24.77
C GLU A 185 17.68 6.55 -24.73
N ILE A 186 19.01 6.66 -24.75
CA ILE A 186 19.68 7.97 -24.74
C ILE A 186 19.39 8.68 -26.06
N LYS A 187 18.38 9.50 -26.05
CA LYS A 187 18.06 10.45 -27.11
C LYS A 187 18.10 11.84 -26.51
N GLY A 188 19.25 12.51 -26.59
CA GLY A 188 19.36 13.90 -26.18
C GLY A 188 20.53 14.22 -25.25
N ASP A 189 20.59 15.48 -24.86
CA ASP A 189 21.66 16.04 -24.06
C ASP A 189 21.63 15.51 -22.61
N CYS A 190 22.73 14.93 -22.18
CA CYS A 190 22.92 14.44 -20.83
C CYS A 190 23.77 15.42 -20.03
N TRP A 191 23.33 15.74 -18.82
CA TRP A 191 24.06 16.64 -17.93
C TRP A 191 24.81 15.85 -16.88
N PRO A 192 26.08 16.20 -16.62
CA PRO A 192 26.73 15.73 -15.41
C PRO A 192 25.98 16.27 -14.18
N PRO A 193 25.86 15.50 -13.11
CA PRO A 193 25.21 15.96 -11.90
C PRO A 193 25.99 17.14 -11.30
N GLN A 194 25.26 18.17 -10.87
CA GLN A 194 25.88 19.35 -10.23
C GLN A 194 26.48 19.04 -8.86
N SER A 195 25.96 18.03 -8.18
CA SER A 195 26.50 17.51 -6.93
C SER A 195 26.18 16.03 -6.80
N THR A 196 27.17 15.26 -6.29
CA THR A 196 26.98 13.85 -5.96
C THR A 196 27.04 13.69 -4.45
N VAL A 197 26.02 13.07 -3.89
CA VAL A 197 26.01 12.70 -2.49
C VAL A 197 26.08 11.19 -2.41
N ASP A 198 26.99 10.66 -1.58
CA ASP A 198 27.21 9.22 -1.43
C ASP A 198 26.09 8.56 -0.64
N ALA A 199 24.97 8.32 -1.33
CA ALA A 199 23.81 7.66 -0.77
C ALA A 199 23.05 6.87 -1.85
N VAL A 200 22.37 5.83 -1.40
CA VAL A 200 21.51 5.00 -2.26
C VAL A 200 20.27 5.77 -2.71
N GLY A 201 19.76 6.63 -1.86
CA GLY A 201 18.58 7.43 -2.11
C GLY A 201 18.26 8.39 -0.97
N LYS A 202 17.08 9.00 -1.07
CA LYS A 202 16.59 10.00 -0.10
C LYS A 202 15.37 9.48 0.65
N ILE A 203 15.27 9.80 1.94
CA ILE A 203 14.10 9.51 2.75
C ILE A 203 13.15 10.71 2.67
N GLY A 204 11.97 10.47 2.12
CA GLY A 204 10.86 11.41 2.14
C GLY A 204 10.00 11.21 3.37
N LEU A 205 9.76 12.29 4.11
CA LEU A 205 8.87 12.31 5.26
C LEU A 205 7.50 12.82 4.83
N ILE A 206 6.53 11.92 4.68
CA ILE A 206 5.20 12.24 4.17
C ILE A 206 4.22 12.28 5.33
N GLN A 207 3.53 13.40 5.50
CA GLN A 207 2.41 13.50 6.42
C GLN A 207 1.14 12.97 5.76
N GLU A 208 0.55 11.96 6.37
CA GLU A 208 -0.73 11.38 5.96
C GLU A 208 -1.91 11.92 6.80
N PRO A 209 -3.16 11.72 6.32
CA PRO A 209 -4.36 12.06 7.06
C PRO A 209 -4.35 11.59 8.52
N GLY A 210 -4.71 12.51 9.43
CA GLY A 210 -4.74 12.26 10.86
C GLY A 210 -3.35 12.35 11.50
N TYR A 211 -2.46 13.20 11.00
CA TYR A 211 -1.11 13.41 11.56
C TYR A 211 -0.30 12.13 11.69
N LYS A 212 -0.35 11.27 10.66
CA LYS A 212 0.48 10.08 10.58
C LYS A 212 1.70 10.38 9.72
N LEU A 213 2.90 10.21 10.26
CA LEU A 213 4.13 10.28 9.50
C LEU A 213 4.40 8.94 8.82
N ARG A 214 4.69 8.98 7.53
CA ARG A 214 5.27 7.87 6.78
C ARG A 214 6.63 8.28 6.23
N ALA A 215 7.66 7.59 6.62
CA ALA A 215 8.98 7.72 6.03
C ALA A 215 9.08 6.75 4.84
N VAL A 216 9.35 7.30 3.67
CA VAL A 216 9.49 6.52 2.43
C VAL A 216 10.90 6.69 1.92
N ALA A 217 11.59 5.58 1.74
CA ALA A 217 12.92 5.56 1.13
C ALA A 217 12.77 5.61 -0.40
N ASN A 218 13.21 6.68 -1.02
CA ASN A 218 13.22 6.86 -2.46
C ASN A 218 14.63 6.57 -3.00
N PRO A 219 14.91 5.36 -3.48
CA PRO A 219 16.21 5.02 -4.03
C PRO A 219 16.42 5.67 -5.39
N ASN A 220 17.68 5.77 -5.79
CA ASN A 220 17.99 6.09 -7.17
C ASN A 220 17.33 5.06 -8.09
N ARG A 221 16.77 5.54 -9.20
CA ARG A 221 16.04 4.74 -10.18
C ARG A 221 16.84 3.54 -10.70
N VAL A 222 18.14 3.71 -10.90
CA VAL A 222 19.03 2.65 -11.39
C VAL A 222 18.97 1.43 -10.45
N TYR A 223 18.95 1.65 -9.15
CA TYR A 223 18.85 0.58 -8.16
C TYR A 223 17.46 -0.09 -8.17
N GLN A 224 16.40 0.69 -8.39
CA GLN A 224 15.06 0.12 -8.52
C GLN A 224 14.96 -0.83 -9.71
N ILE A 225 15.53 -0.43 -10.85
CA ILE A 225 15.57 -1.28 -12.06
C ILE A 225 16.43 -2.51 -11.84
N ALA A 226 17.60 -2.34 -11.20
CA ALA A 226 18.49 -3.44 -10.87
C ALA A 226 17.78 -4.51 -10.00
N LEU A 227 16.92 -4.08 -9.06
CA LEU A 227 16.19 -4.97 -8.16
C LEU A 227 14.88 -5.50 -8.75
N LYS A 228 14.43 -5.00 -9.90
CA LYS A 228 13.12 -5.37 -10.46
C LYS A 228 12.96 -6.87 -10.68
N PRO A 229 13.92 -7.62 -11.27
CA PRO A 229 13.77 -9.06 -11.48
C PRO A 229 13.51 -9.84 -10.18
N LEU A 230 14.17 -9.45 -9.10
CA LEU A 230 13.95 -10.06 -7.78
C LEU A 230 12.56 -9.71 -7.25
N GLY A 231 12.17 -8.44 -7.31
CA GLY A 231 10.86 -8.00 -6.85
C GLY A 231 9.71 -8.68 -7.61
N ASP A 232 9.79 -8.76 -8.93
CA ASP A 232 8.79 -9.44 -9.75
C ASP A 232 8.66 -10.93 -9.37
N ALA A 233 9.78 -11.62 -9.13
CA ALA A 233 9.78 -13.00 -8.70
C ALA A 233 9.08 -13.16 -7.33
N ILE A 234 9.39 -12.28 -6.38
CA ILE A 234 8.76 -12.27 -5.06
C ILE A 234 7.25 -12.03 -5.17
N TYR A 235 6.82 -11.01 -5.91
CA TYR A 235 5.40 -10.71 -6.07
C TYR A 235 4.63 -11.84 -6.78
N LYS A 236 5.24 -12.49 -7.76
CA LYS A 236 4.66 -13.68 -8.41
C LYS A 236 4.44 -14.83 -7.41
N THR A 237 5.39 -15.05 -6.50
CA THR A 237 5.23 -16.05 -5.45
C THR A 237 4.15 -15.64 -4.45
N VAL A 238 4.17 -14.40 -3.95
CA VAL A 238 3.16 -13.87 -3.01
C VAL A 238 1.74 -14.01 -3.57
N GLN A 239 1.55 -13.77 -4.86
CA GLN A 239 0.25 -13.88 -5.52
C GLN A 239 -0.35 -15.29 -5.45
N GLN A 240 0.49 -16.31 -5.39
CA GLN A 240 0.06 -17.71 -5.37
C GLN A 240 -0.25 -18.23 -3.95
N LEU A 241 0.15 -17.49 -2.91
CA LEU A 241 -0.02 -17.94 -1.52
C LEU A 241 -1.48 -17.85 -1.08
N PRO A 242 -2.05 -18.92 -0.52
CA PRO A 242 -3.46 -18.95 -0.14
C PRO A 242 -3.81 -17.98 0.99
N TRP A 243 -2.87 -17.68 1.87
CA TRP A 243 -3.04 -16.78 3.02
C TRP A 243 -2.72 -15.32 2.72
N ASP A 244 -2.08 -15.02 1.61
CA ASP A 244 -1.69 -13.64 1.28
C ASP A 244 -2.83 -12.88 0.59
N CYS A 245 -3.08 -11.66 1.06
CA CYS A 245 -4.15 -10.79 0.58
C CYS A 245 -3.64 -9.55 -0.17
N THR A 246 -2.36 -9.52 -0.57
CA THR A 246 -1.76 -8.37 -1.27
C THR A 246 -2.50 -8.04 -2.57
N PHE A 247 -2.86 -9.06 -3.34
CA PHE A 247 -3.54 -8.91 -4.63
C PHE A 247 -5.07 -9.04 -4.54
N ASP A 248 -5.59 -9.67 -3.48
CA ASP A 248 -7.02 -9.77 -3.20
C ASP A 248 -7.31 -9.55 -1.71
N GLN A 249 -7.56 -8.29 -1.35
CA GLN A 249 -7.86 -7.89 0.02
C GLN A 249 -9.25 -8.36 0.51
N SER A 250 -10.05 -8.97 -0.35
CA SER A 250 -11.37 -9.52 0.01
C SER A 250 -11.32 -11.01 0.35
N LYS A 251 -10.24 -11.71 -0.02
CA LYS A 251 -10.06 -13.17 0.17
C LYS A 251 -10.38 -13.65 1.60
N ALA A 252 -9.91 -12.93 2.60
CA ALA A 252 -10.11 -13.28 4.01
C ALA A 252 -11.56 -13.10 4.49
N ILE A 253 -12.35 -12.21 3.88
CA ILE A 253 -13.63 -11.76 4.42
C ILE A 253 -14.63 -12.90 4.67
N PRO A 254 -14.92 -13.80 3.69
CA PRO A 254 -15.89 -14.86 3.89
C PRO A 254 -15.51 -15.82 5.02
N VAL A 255 -14.23 -16.13 5.12
CA VAL A 255 -13.70 -17.04 6.15
C VAL A 255 -13.81 -16.42 7.53
N VAL A 256 -13.42 -15.14 7.66
CA VAL A 256 -13.54 -14.37 8.90
C VAL A 256 -15.01 -14.23 9.32
N GLN A 257 -15.91 -13.94 8.40
CA GLN A 257 -17.35 -13.85 8.71
C GLN A 257 -17.90 -15.17 9.23
N LYS A 258 -17.59 -16.29 8.57
CA LYS A 258 -17.98 -17.63 9.00
C LYS A 258 -17.44 -17.96 10.40
N HIS A 259 -16.20 -17.57 10.68
CA HIS A 259 -15.57 -17.77 11.99
C HIS A 259 -16.26 -16.95 13.09
N LEU A 260 -16.62 -15.69 12.81
CA LEU A 260 -17.37 -14.83 13.72
C LEU A 260 -18.85 -15.28 13.89
N GLN A 261 -19.46 -15.89 12.86
CA GLN A 261 -20.80 -16.51 12.97
C GLN A 261 -20.81 -17.68 13.96
N ALA A 262 -19.70 -18.45 14.01
CA ALA A 262 -19.50 -19.51 14.98
C ALA A 262 -19.09 -18.99 16.37
N GLU A 263 -19.16 -17.68 16.62
CA GLU A 263 -18.75 -17.01 17.86
C GLU A 263 -17.31 -17.30 18.28
N SER A 264 -16.47 -17.67 17.33
CA SER A 264 -15.05 -17.96 17.52
C SER A 264 -14.22 -16.68 17.56
N ARG A 265 -13.06 -16.75 18.23
CA ARG A 265 -12.21 -15.58 18.49
C ARG A 265 -11.29 -15.30 17.31
N CYS A 266 -11.24 -14.03 16.89
CA CYS A 266 -10.28 -13.50 15.93
C CYS A 266 -9.21 -12.65 16.63
N TYR A 267 -7.98 -12.74 16.15
CA TYR A 267 -6.84 -11.93 16.59
C TYR A 267 -6.34 -11.08 15.43
N CYS A 268 -6.57 -9.78 15.50
CA CYS A 268 -6.04 -8.81 14.55
C CYS A 268 -4.88 -8.09 15.22
N ILE A 269 -3.68 -8.27 14.72
CA ILE A 269 -2.46 -7.78 15.38
C ILE A 269 -1.83 -6.70 14.52
N ASP A 270 -1.65 -5.50 15.10
CA ASP A 270 -1.06 -4.33 14.44
C ASP A 270 0.43 -4.25 14.81
N LEU A 271 1.31 -4.44 13.83
CA LEU A 271 2.75 -4.32 14.03
C LEU A 271 3.17 -2.85 14.09
N SER A 272 4.05 -2.50 15.01
CA SER A 272 4.59 -1.15 15.12
C SER A 272 5.89 -1.02 14.35
N GLY A 273 5.89 -0.22 13.25
CA GLY A 273 7.09 -0.02 12.44
C GLY A 273 7.59 -1.32 11.80
N ALA A 274 6.69 -2.11 11.23
CA ALA A 274 6.95 -3.46 10.76
C ALA A 274 8.22 -3.58 9.91
N THR A 275 8.39 -2.72 8.90
CA THR A 275 9.58 -2.76 8.02
C THR A 275 10.88 -2.36 8.72
N ASP A 276 10.80 -1.58 9.80
CA ASP A 276 11.99 -1.14 10.55
C ASP A 276 12.44 -2.19 11.59
N TYR A 277 11.49 -2.94 12.16
CA TYR A 277 11.76 -3.89 13.24
C TYR A 277 11.76 -5.36 12.83
N PHE A 278 11.11 -5.72 11.73
CA PHE A 278 11.14 -7.11 11.25
C PHE A 278 12.50 -7.44 10.63
N PRO A 279 13.19 -8.51 11.10
CA PRO A 279 14.58 -8.77 10.70
C PRO A 279 14.74 -8.98 9.19
N LEU A 280 15.59 -8.20 8.55
CA LEU A 280 15.96 -8.41 7.16
C LEU A 280 16.73 -9.71 6.98
N SER A 281 17.56 -10.12 7.97
CA SER A 281 18.32 -11.36 7.92
C SER A 281 17.44 -12.58 7.65
N LEU A 282 16.29 -12.70 8.35
CA LEU A 282 15.33 -13.78 8.13
C LEU A 282 14.73 -13.76 6.73
N GLN A 283 14.47 -12.55 6.20
CA GLN A 283 13.97 -12.39 4.83
C GLN A 283 15.01 -12.85 3.80
N LEU A 284 16.26 -12.45 3.97
CA LEU A 284 17.36 -12.84 3.07
C LEU A 284 17.61 -14.35 3.09
N ASP A 285 17.59 -14.97 4.28
CA ASP A 285 17.72 -16.42 4.41
C ASP A 285 16.62 -17.15 3.61
N LEU A 286 15.38 -16.70 3.71
CA LEU A 286 14.27 -17.25 2.93
C LEU A 286 14.47 -17.05 1.44
N LEU A 287 14.84 -15.83 1.00
CA LEU A 287 15.01 -15.52 -0.42
C LEU A 287 16.15 -16.30 -1.05
N HIS A 288 17.29 -16.49 -0.34
CA HIS A 288 18.44 -17.26 -0.84
C HIS A 288 18.10 -18.73 -1.11
N VAL A 289 17.26 -19.33 -0.26
CA VAL A 289 16.83 -20.72 -0.46
C VAL A 289 15.72 -20.81 -1.52
N LEU A 290 14.82 -19.83 -1.51
CA LEU A 290 13.67 -19.82 -2.43
C LEU A 290 14.07 -19.51 -3.89
N TYR A 291 15.07 -18.64 -4.09
CA TYR A 291 15.55 -18.21 -5.41
C TYR A 291 17.06 -18.43 -5.55
N PRO A 292 17.54 -19.69 -5.64
CA PRO A 292 18.96 -20.01 -5.58
C PRO A 292 19.81 -19.41 -6.70
N ASN A 293 19.19 -19.12 -7.86
CA ASN A 293 19.88 -18.50 -8.99
C ASN A 293 19.83 -16.95 -8.99
N MET A 294 19.25 -16.33 -7.95
CA MET A 294 19.14 -14.87 -7.79
C MET A 294 20.01 -14.33 -6.65
N ARG A 295 21.02 -15.07 -6.23
CA ARG A 295 21.85 -14.73 -5.06
C ARG A 295 22.42 -13.32 -5.16
N ASP A 296 22.99 -12.95 -6.29
CA ASP A 296 23.57 -11.62 -6.53
C ASP A 296 22.54 -10.48 -6.42
N TYR A 297 21.29 -10.71 -6.85
CA TYR A 297 20.20 -9.74 -6.69
C TYR A 297 19.76 -9.61 -5.23
N ILE A 298 19.76 -10.71 -4.48
CA ILE A 298 19.41 -10.73 -3.05
C ILE A 298 20.51 -10.03 -2.25
N ASP A 299 21.77 -10.29 -2.56
CA ASP A 299 22.91 -9.63 -1.92
C ASP A 299 22.94 -8.12 -2.25
N LEU A 300 22.59 -7.73 -3.48
CA LEU A 300 22.41 -6.32 -3.84
C LEU A 300 21.28 -5.67 -3.04
N PHE A 301 20.17 -6.36 -2.84
CA PHE A 301 19.05 -5.88 -2.00
C PHE A 301 19.50 -5.65 -0.55
N GLN A 302 20.31 -6.56 0.00
CA GLN A 302 20.93 -6.41 1.32
C GLN A 302 21.85 -5.20 1.37
N ASP A 303 22.78 -5.08 0.44
CA ASP A 303 23.76 -3.98 0.41
C ASP A 303 23.07 -2.63 0.29
N LEU A 304 22.06 -2.50 -0.57
CA LEU A 304 21.25 -1.27 -0.70
C LEU A 304 20.49 -0.95 0.58
N SER A 305 19.95 -1.97 1.25
CA SER A 305 19.22 -1.79 2.52
C SER A 305 20.15 -1.32 3.66
N ARG A 306 21.41 -1.71 3.65
CA ARG A 306 22.42 -1.40 4.67
C ARG A 306 23.30 -0.19 4.31
N SER A 307 23.12 0.38 3.14
CA SER A 307 23.87 1.56 2.68
C SER A 307 23.34 2.86 3.28
N ASN A 308 24.00 3.96 2.93
CA ASN A 308 23.62 5.30 3.37
C ASN A 308 22.35 5.80 2.67
N TRP A 309 21.42 6.35 3.45
CA TRP A 309 20.24 7.06 2.99
C TRP A 309 20.24 8.48 3.54
N ILE A 310 19.80 9.46 2.76
CA ILE A 310 19.78 10.85 3.17
C ILE A 310 18.40 11.27 3.61
N MET A 311 18.33 11.92 4.75
CA MET A 311 17.12 12.58 5.27
C MET A 311 17.47 14.02 5.66
N GLY A 312 17.11 14.98 4.81
CA GLY A 312 17.60 16.36 4.96
C GLY A 312 19.13 16.39 4.88
N ASP A 313 19.77 16.89 5.93
CA ASP A 313 21.23 16.98 6.05
C ASP A 313 21.85 15.81 6.82
N THR A 314 21.05 14.81 7.20
CA THR A 314 21.51 13.66 7.98
C THR A 314 21.57 12.39 7.14
N THR A 315 22.53 11.52 7.47
CA THR A 315 22.66 10.19 6.87
C THR A 315 22.08 9.15 7.81
N ILE A 316 21.27 8.24 7.27
CA ILE A 316 20.59 7.18 8.01
C ILE A 316 20.94 5.83 7.42
N LYS A 317 21.09 4.83 8.28
CA LYS A 317 21.26 3.42 7.91
C LYS A 317 20.29 2.56 8.68
N TRP A 318 19.65 1.61 8.00
CA TRP A 318 18.89 0.56 8.65
C TRP A 318 19.84 -0.48 9.25
N THR A 319 19.61 -0.83 10.50
CA THR A 319 20.41 -1.83 11.22
C THR A 319 19.75 -3.21 11.21
N LYS A 320 18.47 -3.31 11.53
CA LYS A 320 17.73 -4.56 11.67
C LYS A 320 16.76 -4.82 10.52
N GLY A 321 15.84 -3.91 10.31
CA GLY A 321 14.83 -3.99 9.26
C GLY A 321 15.34 -3.57 7.89
N GLN A 322 14.45 -2.99 7.10
CA GLN A 322 14.75 -2.58 5.72
C GLN A 322 14.04 -1.27 5.36
N PRO A 323 14.60 -0.49 4.41
CA PRO A 323 13.96 0.74 3.94
C PRO A 323 12.68 0.44 3.17
N LEU A 324 11.58 1.07 3.57
CA LEU A 324 10.32 1.02 2.83
C LEU A 324 10.44 1.87 1.55
N GLY A 325 10.55 1.21 0.40
CA GLY A 325 10.62 1.90 -0.90
C GLY A 325 11.52 1.23 -1.93
N LEU A 326 12.46 0.35 -1.53
CA LEU A 326 13.11 -0.55 -2.47
C LEU A 326 12.08 -1.50 -3.06
N PHE A 327 12.16 -1.77 -4.36
CA PHE A 327 11.14 -2.54 -5.08
C PHE A 327 10.81 -3.91 -4.45
N PRO A 328 11.76 -4.71 -3.95
CA PRO A 328 11.47 -5.96 -3.28
C PRO A 328 10.94 -5.83 -1.84
N SER A 329 11.07 -4.66 -1.20
CA SER A 329 10.87 -4.50 0.25
C SER A 329 9.54 -5.03 0.77
N PHE A 330 8.44 -4.55 0.21
CA PHE A 330 7.10 -4.94 0.66
C PHE A 330 6.84 -6.42 0.39
N GLY A 331 7.16 -6.90 -0.81
CA GLY A 331 6.96 -8.30 -1.18
C GLY A 331 7.80 -9.26 -0.34
N SER A 332 9.07 -8.92 -0.07
CA SER A 332 9.96 -9.69 0.78
C SER A 332 9.42 -9.80 2.21
N PHE A 333 8.96 -8.68 2.76
CA PHE A 333 8.33 -8.65 4.08
C PHE A 333 7.04 -9.49 4.10
N ALA A 334 6.10 -9.26 3.17
CA ALA A 334 4.84 -9.99 3.10
C ALA A 334 5.06 -11.51 2.97
N LEU A 335 5.96 -11.92 2.08
CA LEU A 335 6.33 -13.31 1.88
C LEU A 335 6.87 -13.95 3.19
N THR A 336 7.86 -13.30 3.81
CA THR A 336 8.51 -13.85 5.01
C THR A 336 7.58 -13.86 6.21
N HIS A 337 6.75 -12.83 6.36
CA HIS A 337 5.73 -12.73 7.40
C HIS A 337 4.69 -13.86 7.27
N GLY A 338 4.20 -14.11 6.05
CA GLY A 338 3.28 -15.20 5.79
C GLY A 338 3.92 -16.57 6.00
N MET A 339 5.16 -16.78 5.57
CA MET A 339 5.90 -18.03 5.79
C MET A 339 6.19 -18.30 7.27
N LEU A 340 6.44 -17.26 8.07
CA LEU A 340 6.56 -17.37 9.52
C LEU A 340 5.27 -17.91 10.14
N LEU A 341 4.13 -17.34 9.79
CA LEU A 341 2.83 -17.81 10.26
C LEU A 341 2.52 -19.22 9.78
N TYR A 342 2.87 -19.57 8.56
CA TYR A 342 2.70 -20.90 8.00
C TYR A 342 3.51 -21.95 8.79
N TYR A 343 4.76 -21.64 9.13
CA TYR A 343 5.57 -22.45 10.02
C TYR A 343 4.91 -22.62 11.41
N LEU A 344 4.50 -21.51 12.04
CA LEU A 344 3.88 -21.53 13.37
C LEU A 344 2.54 -22.28 13.38
N ASN A 345 1.85 -22.33 12.24
CA ASN A 345 0.66 -23.13 11.99
C ASN A 345 0.98 -24.60 11.61
N SER A 346 2.20 -25.06 11.86
CA SER A 346 2.67 -26.41 11.58
C SER A 346 2.46 -26.83 10.12
N TYR A 347 2.65 -25.88 9.20
CA TYR A 347 2.49 -26.05 7.75
C TYR A 347 1.09 -26.50 7.31
N SER A 348 0.08 -26.13 8.09
CA SER A 348 -1.31 -26.47 7.79
C SER A 348 -1.93 -25.51 6.77
N HIS A 349 -2.68 -26.05 5.83
CA HIS A 349 -3.43 -25.30 4.80
C HIS A 349 -4.89 -25.01 5.23
N ASN A 350 -5.18 -24.96 6.51
CA ASN A 350 -6.53 -24.86 7.07
C ASN A 350 -7.13 -23.44 7.14
N ASN A 351 -6.53 -22.46 6.48
CA ASN A 351 -7.00 -21.07 6.45
C ASN A 351 -7.17 -20.42 7.85
N GLU A 352 -6.28 -20.71 8.78
CA GLU A 352 -6.31 -20.17 10.15
C GLU A 352 -5.69 -18.78 10.28
N PHE A 353 -5.09 -18.26 9.24
CA PHE A 353 -4.55 -16.89 9.22
C PHE A 353 -4.56 -16.27 7.83
N TYR A 354 -4.51 -14.94 7.77
CA TYR A 354 -4.36 -14.14 6.57
C TYR A 354 -3.43 -12.96 6.82
N VAL A 355 -2.68 -12.58 5.81
CA VAL A 355 -1.66 -11.51 5.87
C VAL A 355 -1.88 -10.51 4.74
N LEU A 356 -1.74 -9.23 5.05
CA LEU A 356 -1.69 -8.13 4.09
C LEU A 356 -0.56 -7.18 4.51
N GLY A 357 0.67 -7.49 4.11
CA GLY A 357 1.84 -6.77 4.58
C GLY A 357 2.00 -6.89 6.11
N ASP A 358 1.82 -5.78 6.82
CA ASP A 358 1.88 -5.70 8.28
C ASP A 358 0.53 -6.01 8.97
N ASP A 359 -0.58 -5.97 8.25
CA ASP A 359 -1.87 -6.40 8.77
C ASP A 359 -1.93 -7.94 8.83
N VAL A 360 -2.30 -8.49 9.99
CA VAL A 360 -2.49 -9.93 10.17
C VAL A 360 -3.76 -10.22 10.93
N ILE A 361 -4.48 -11.24 10.49
CA ILE A 361 -5.61 -11.82 11.21
C ILE A 361 -5.37 -13.31 11.44
N ILE A 362 -5.54 -13.77 12.68
CA ILE A 362 -5.37 -15.15 13.09
C ILE A 362 -6.69 -15.64 13.69
N LEU A 363 -7.09 -16.85 13.29
CA LEU A 363 -8.36 -17.48 13.65
C LEU A 363 -8.19 -18.66 14.62
N ASN A 364 -6.99 -18.85 15.15
CA ASN A 364 -6.64 -19.95 16.06
C ASN A 364 -5.93 -19.41 17.29
N ASP A 365 -6.40 -19.77 18.48
CA ASP A 365 -5.88 -19.28 19.77
C ASP A 365 -4.40 -19.71 19.99
N SER A 366 -4.07 -20.97 19.67
CA SER A 366 -2.71 -21.50 19.81
C SER A 366 -1.73 -20.82 18.85
N LEU A 367 -2.13 -20.64 17.59
CA LEU A 367 -1.32 -19.94 16.60
C LEU A 367 -1.08 -18.48 17.02
N ALA A 368 -2.10 -17.79 17.51
CA ALA A 368 -1.97 -16.42 17.99
C ALA A 368 -0.96 -16.29 19.13
N ALA A 369 -1.01 -17.23 20.10
CA ALA A 369 -0.07 -17.25 21.22
C ALA A 369 1.38 -17.48 20.74
N LYS A 370 1.61 -18.47 19.89
CA LYS A 370 2.93 -18.74 19.29
C LYS A 370 3.45 -17.54 18.48
N TYR A 371 2.58 -16.91 17.73
CA TYR A 371 2.95 -15.74 16.92
C TYR A 371 3.37 -14.55 17.80
N LEU A 372 2.61 -14.22 18.84
CA LEU A 372 2.93 -13.14 19.76
C LEU A 372 4.26 -13.38 20.50
N GLU A 373 4.53 -14.63 20.90
CA GLU A 373 5.79 -15.03 21.50
C GLU A 373 6.94 -14.88 20.49
N THR A 374 6.76 -15.37 19.27
CA THR A 374 7.76 -15.27 18.22
C THR A 374 8.09 -13.83 17.89
N LEU A 375 7.09 -12.93 17.81
CA LEU A 375 7.33 -11.49 17.60
C LEU A 375 8.22 -10.87 18.68
N LYS A 376 8.06 -11.29 19.94
CA LYS A 376 8.95 -10.86 21.04
C LYS A 376 10.37 -11.37 20.85
N ILE A 377 10.53 -12.63 20.45
CA ILE A 377 11.84 -13.25 20.20
C ILE A 377 12.56 -12.54 19.06
N ILE A 378 11.87 -12.27 17.95
CA ILE A 378 12.46 -11.55 16.81
C ILE A 378 12.49 -10.03 17.01
N GLY A 379 12.05 -9.53 18.17
CA GLY A 379 12.08 -8.12 18.53
C GLY A 379 11.25 -7.23 17.61
N CYS A 380 10.08 -7.71 17.16
CA CYS A 380 9.12 -6.94 16.37
C CYS A 380 7.97 -6.47 17.27
N PRO A 381 7.88 -5.18 17.61
CA PRO A 381 6.89 -4.69 18.55
C PRO A 381 5.49 -4.62 17.94
N ILE A 382 4.48 -4.82 18.78
CA ILE A 382 3.08 -4.68 18.41
C ILE A 382 2.46 -3.41 19.03
N SER A 383 1.38 -2.95 18.43
CA SER A 383 0.55 -1.88 18.99
C SER A 383 -0.63 -2.49 19.75
N GLU A 384 -0.48 -2.69 21.06
CA GLU A 384 -1.54 -3.28 21.89
C GLU A 384 -2.85 -2.50 21.86
N ALA A 385 -2.77 -1.18 21.78
CA ALA A 385 -3.94 -0.32 21.72
C ALA A 385 -4.79 -0.55 20.46
N LYS A 386 -4.15 -0.86 19.33
CA LYS A 386 -4.80 -1.07 18.05
C LYS A 386 -5.07 -2.55 17.77
N SER A 387 -4.31 -3.45 18.37
CA SER A 387 -4.56 -4.88 18.21
C SER A 387 -5.92 -5.27 18.81
N ILE A 388 -6.69 -6.07 18.06
CA ILE A 388 -8.06 -6.46 18.40
C ILE A 388 -8.14 -7.95 18.60
N THR A 389 -8.64 -8.37 19.76
CA THR A 389 -9.00 -9.75 20.05
C THR A 389 -10.49 -9.82 20.35
N SER A 390 -11.27 -10.45 19.46
CA SER A 390 -12.73 -10.37 19.58
C SER A 390 -13.44 -11.57 18.96
N ARG A 391 -14.64 -11.85 19.47
CA ARG A 391 -15.63 -12.77 18.88
C ARG A 391 -16.71 -12.04 18.10
N LYS A 392 -16.68 -10.71 18.07
CA LYS A 392 -17.74 -9.87 17.50
C LYS A 392 -17.34 -9.22 16.19
N ILE A 393 -16.09 -8.78 16.12
CA ILE A 393 -15.54 -8.09 14.95
C ILE A 393 -14.07 -8.49 14.74
N ALA A 394 -13.61 -8.29 13.51
CA ALA A 394 -12.21 -8.29 13.14
C ALA A 394 -11.87 -6.99 12.40
N GLU A 395 -10.63 -6.55 12.49
CA GLU A 395 -10.08 -5.42 11.73
C GLU A 395 -8.99 -5.94 10.80
N PHE A 396 -9.16 -5.77 9.48
CA PHE A 396 -8.21 -6.26 8.48
C PHE A 396 -8.35 -5.50 7.16
N GLY A 397 -7.22 -5.13 6.55
CA GLY A 397 -7.18 -4.45 5.26
C GLY A 397 -8.00 -3.16 5.20
N GLY A 398 -7.98 -2.36 6.28
CA GLY A 398 -8.75 -1.12 6.38
C GLY A 398 -10.27 -1.33 6.47
N LYS A 399 -10.72 -2.50 6.88
CA LYS A 399 -12.14 -2.85 7.04
C LYS A 399 -12.41 -3.38 8.45
N ILE A 400 -13.59 -3.10 8.98
CA ILE A 400 -14.13 -3.78 10.17
C ILE A 400 -15.11 -4.83 9.67
N ILE A 401 -14.82 -6.08 9.98
CA ILE A 401 -15.60 -7.25 9.57
C ILE A 401 -16.40 -7.74 10.77
N SER A 402 -17.71 -7.85 10.64
CA SER A 402 -18.58 -8.54 11.60
C SER A 402 -19.26 -9.71 10.91
N LYS A 403 -19.96 -10.54 11.66
CA LYS A 403 -20.62 -11.74 11.13
C LYS A 403 -21.53 -11.51 9.91
N ASP A 404 -22.15 -10.32 9.82
CA ASP A 404 -23.12 -10.00 8.76
C ASP A 404 -22.75 -8.77 7.92
N VAL A 405 -21.69 -8.04 8.31
CA VAL A 405 -21.42 -6.72 7.73
C VAL A 405 -19.92 -6.49 7.62
N VAL A 406 -19.53 -5.92 6.50
CA VAL A 406 -18.18 -5.36 6.28
C VAL A 406 -18.31 -3.84 6.20
N GLU A 407 -17.61 -3.14 7.08
CA GLU A 407 -17.60 -1.68 7.14
C GLU A 407 -16.22 -1.17 6.74
N PRO A 408 -16.07 -0.42 5.64
CA PRO A 408 -14.78 0.18 5.30
C PRO A 408 -14.43 1.28 6.31
N GLN A 409 -13.15 1.37 6.66
CA GLN A 409 -12.62 2.42 7.53
C GLN A 409 -12.21 3.62 6.69
N LEU A 410 -13.18 4.48 6.41
CA LEU A 410 -13.01 5.60 5.49
C LEU A 410 -12.19 6.73 6.11
N LYS A 411 -11.23 7.29 5.36
CA LYS A 411 -10.47 8.48 5.75
C LYS A 411 -11.12 9.71 5.14
N TRP A 412 -11.38 10.71 5.96
CA TRP A 412 -11.77 12.02 5.46
C TRP A 412 -10.51 12.70 4.90
N ARG A 413 -10.57 13.03 3.63
CA ARG A 413 -9.54 13.88 3.03
C ARG A 413 -10.04 15.31 3.00
N HIS A 414 -9.13 16.28 3.06
CA HIS A 414 -9.53 17.65 2.82
C HIS A 414 -10.19 17.77 1.45
N MET A 415 -11.39 18.36 1.39
CA MET A 415 -12.13 18.48 0.13
C MET A 415 -11.44 19.50 -0.76
N SER A 416 -10.99 19.05 -1.91
CA SER A 416 -10.34 19.83 -2.95
C SER A 416 -11.08 19.66 -4.28
N ASP A 417 -10.66 20.40 -5.30
CA ASP A 417 -11.20 20.24 -6.66
C ASP A 417 -10.84 18.86 -7.24
N ASP A 418 -9.88 18.18 -6.66
CA ASP A 418 -9.33 16.91 -7.15
C ASP A 418 -9.97 15.67 -6.53
N ASN A 419 -10.49 15.78 -5.30
CA ASN A 419 -11.00 14.62 -4.54
C ASN A 419 -12.49 14.66 -4.18
N PHE A 420 -13.22 15.70 -4.61
CA PHE A 420 -14.62 15.86 -4.23
C PHE A 420 -15.52 14.70 -4.69
N ILE A 421 -15.17 14.03 -5.79
CA ILE A 421 -15.88 12.85 -6.30
C ILE A 421 -15.72 11.69 -5.30
N GLU A 422 -14.49 11.44 -4.83
CA GLU A 422 -14.22 10.41 -3.82
C GLU A 422 -14.97 10.69 -2.52
N ILE A 423 -15.02 11.94 -2.10
CA ILE A 423 -15.75 12.37 -0.90
C ILE A 423 -17.25 12.12 -1.07
N ILE A 424 -17.82 12.40 -2.25
CA ILE A 424 -19.23 12.10 -2.53
C ILE A 424 -19.50 10.61 -2.56
N LYS A 425 -18.61 9.80 -3.16
CA LYS A 425 -18.71 8.32 -3.10
C LYS A 425 -18.73 7.84 -1.66
N LEU A 426 -17.92 8.45 -0.81
CA LEU A 426 -17.76 8.14 0.59
C LEU A 426 -18.97 8.50 1.45
N LEU A 427 -19.43 9.76 1.36
CA LEU A 427 -20.48 10.33 2.20
C LEU A 427 -21.88 10.17 1.59
N GLY A 428 -21.96 9.79 0.32
CA GLY A 428 -23.19 9.66 -0.45
C GLY A 428 -23.73 11.00 -0.99
N MET A 429 -24.75 10.93 -1.83
CA MET A 429 -25.30 12.07 -2.56
C MET A 429 -25.81 13.22 -1.67
N ARG A 430 -26.12 12.96 -0.40
CA ARG A 430 -26.50 14.02 0.55
C ARG A 430 -25.38 15.02 0.82
N ALA A 431 -24.13 14.59 0.67
CA ALA A 431 -22.95 15.45 0.83
C ALA A 431 -22.77 16.45 -0.32
N MET A 432 -23.56 16.39 -1.39
CA MET A 432 -23.57 17.43 -2.43
C MET A 432 -23.78 18.84 -1.88
N ARG A 433 -24.39 18.97 -0.71
CA ARG A 433 -24.56 20.27 -0.03
C ARG A 433 -23.21 20.94 0.33
N LEU A 434 -22.15 20.13 0.51
CA LEU A 434 -20.82 20.60 0.84
C LEU A 434 -20.04 21.07 -0.39
N LEU A 435 -20.52 20.78 -1.60
CA LEU A 435 -19.84 21.07 -2.84
C LEU A 435 -20.15 22.48 -3.35
N ARG A 436 -19.18 23.07 -4.06
CA ARG A 436 -19.38 24.29 -4.84
C ARG A 436 -20.35 24.05 -6.01
N PRO A 437 -21.00 25.08 -6.55
CA PRO A 437 -21.94 24.93 -7.67
C PRO A 437 -21.37 24.18 -8.86
N GLN A 438 -20.13 24.47 -9.26
CA GLN A 438 -19.45 23.80 -10.36
C GLN A 438 -19.21 22.31 -10.09
N GLN A 439 -18.70 21.97 -8.91
CA GLN A 439 -18.52 20.58 -8.46
C GLN A 439 -19.85 19.82 -8.45
N ARG A 440 -20.93 20.46 -7.98
CA ARG A 440 -22.29 19.85 -8.01
C ARG A 440 -22.73 19.53 -9.43
N LYS A 441 -22.42 20.40 -10.41
CA LYS A 441 -22.72 20.16 -11.82
C LYS A 441 -22.00 18.92 -12.32
N VAL A 442 -20.71 18.78 -12.05
CA VAL A 442 -19.92 17.60 -12.42
C VAL A 442 -20.50 16.34 -11.77
N VAL A 443 -20.76 16.36 -10.46
CA VAL A 443 -21.31 15.19 -9.75
C VAL A 443 -22.67 14.77 -10.34
N ARG A 444 -23.53 15.71 -10.69
CA ARG A 444 -24.82 15.41 -11.34
C ARG A 444 -24.67 14.78 -12.71
N SER A 445 -23.62 15.15 -13.46
CA SER A 445 -23.38 14.57 -14.79
C SER A 445 -22.91 13.11 -14.72
N ILE A 446 -22.17 12.76 -13.66
CA ILE A 446 -21.53 11.44 -13.53
C ILE A 446 -22.09 10.57 -12.42
N HIS A 447 -23.17 10.98 -11.75
CA HIS A 447 -23.66 10.30 -10.54
C HIS A 447 -24.13 8.88 -10.79
N ASP A 448 -24.74 8.61 -11.92
CA ASP A 448 -25.24 7.32 -12.36
C ASP A 448 -24.26 6.53 -13.23
N ILE A 449 -23.17 7.15 -13.69
CA ILE A 449 -22.12 6.46 -14.41
C ILE A 449 -21.48 5.42 -13.48
N PRO A 450 -21.21 4.19 -13.97
CA PRO A 450 -20.57 3.14 -13.18
C PRO A 450 -19.26 3.58 -12.53
N ASP A 451 -18.98 3.03 -11.34
CA ASP A 451 -17.78 3.36 -10.58
C ASP A 451 -16.49 3.02 -11.35
N PHE A 452 -16.48 1.90 -12.04
CA PHE A 452 -15.36 1.46 -12.85
C PHE A 452 -15.07 2.36 -14.06
N LEU A 453 -16.03 3.17 -14.51
CA LEU A 453 -15.84 4.20 -15.52
C LEU A 453 -15.51 5.58 -14.92
N GLY A 454 -15.15 5.61 -13.65
CA GLY A 454 -14.85 6.86 -12.95
C GLY A 454 -16.08 7.66 -12.51
N GLY A 455 -17.28 7.12 -12.66
CA GLY A 455 -18.50 7.70 -12.14
C GLY A 455 -18.67 7.48 -10.63
N ILE A 456 -19.83 7.86 -10.11
CA ILE A 456 -20.18 7.68 -8.69
C ILE A 456 -20.86 6.34 -8.44
N GLY A 457 -21.40 5.72 -9.48
CA GLY A 457 -22.06 4.43 -9.40
C GLY A 457 -23.42 4.44 -8.71
N PHE A 458 -24.00 5.61 -8.48
CA PHE A 458 -25.29 5.77 -7.79
C PHE A 458 -26.43 5.45 -8.75
N ASN A 459 -27.16 4.39 -8.46
CA ASN A 459 -28.24 3.90 -9.32
C ASN A 459 -29.52 3.56 -8.52
N PRO A 460 -30.21 4.55 -7.94
CA PRO A 460 -31.42 4.30 -7.15
C PRO A 460 -32.60 3.81 -7.98
N ASN A 461 -32.61 4.11 -9.27
CA ASN A 461 -33.70 3.79 -10.18
C ASN A 461 -33.48 2.47 -10.94
N GLY A 462 -32.40 1.74 -10.68
CA GLY A 462 -32.12 0.46 -11.32
C GLY A 462 -31.88 0.57 -12.83
N ILE A 463 -31.31 1.68 -13.32
CA ILE A 463 -31.00 1.87 -14.75
C ILE A 463 -30.07 0.75 -15.20
N PRO A 464 -30.34 0.08 -16.34
CA PRO A 464 -29.47 -0.96 -16.88
C PRO A 464 -28.02 -0.49 -17.03
N LEU A 465 -27.08 -1.42 -16.84
CA LEU A 465 -25.65 -1.09 -16.90
C LEU A 465 -25.26 -0.56 -18.29
N GLN A 466 -25.84 -1.14 -19.35
CA GLN A 466 -25.62 -0.73 -20.72
C GLN A 466 -25.98 0.76 -20.95
N ASP A 467 -27.16 1.20 -20.54
CA ASP A 467 -27.60 2.59 -20.69
C ASP A 467 -26.69 3.56 -19.95
N ARG A 468 -26.15 3.14 -18.82
CA ARG A 468 -25.22 3.93 -18.01
C ARG A 468 -23.85 4.04 -18.66
N ILE A 469 -23.42 3.01 -19.39
CA ILE A 469 -22.19 3.03 -20.19
C ILE A 469 -22.38 3.89 -21.44
N GLU A 470 -23.49 3.76 -22.15
CA GLU A 470 -23.83 4.60 -23.31
C GLU A 470 -23.85 6.09 -22.93
N LYS A 471 -24.39 6.41 -21.77
CA LYS A 471 -24.33 7.77 -21.24
C LYS A 471 -22.90 8.26 -21.03
N TYR A 472 -22.03 7.40 -20.52
CA TYR A 472 -20.61 7.73 -20.37
C TYR A 472 -19.97 8.05 -21.73
N LEU A 473 -20.16 7.18 -22.71
CA LEU A 473 -19.59 7.33 -24.05
C LEU A 473 -20.12 8.61 -24.74
N THR A 474 -21.40 8.90 -24.58
CA THR A 474 -22.02 10.14 -25.08
C THR A 474 -21.41 11.39 -24.45
N LEU A 475 -21.12 11.37 -23.14
CA LEU A 475 -20.51 12.51 -22.45
C LEU A 475 -19.08 12.78 -22.91
N PHE A 476 -18.37 11.75 -23.34
CA PHE A 476 -16.98 11.85 -23.81
C PHE A 476 -16.83 11.85 -25.33
N GLY A 477 -17.96 11.84 -26.06
CA GLY A 477 -17.98 11.96 -27.53
C GLY A 477 -17.49 10.73 -28.28
N GLU A 478 -17.51 9.55 -27.66
CA GLU A 478 -17.13 8.28 -28.26
C GLU A 478 -18.34 7.37 -28.45
N ASP A 479 -18.41 6.67 -29.59
CA ASP A 479 -19.32 5.54 -29.74
C ASP A 479 -18.70 4.26 -29.16
N VAL A 480 -19.56 3.30 -28.75
CA VAL A 480 -19.14 2.07 -28.09
C VAL A 480 -18.14 1.28 -28.93
N SER A 481 -18.36 1.20 -30.22
CA SER A 481 -17.55 0.42 -31.15
C SER A 481 -16.15 1.02 -31.32
N THR A 482 -16.10 2.34 -31.51
CA THR A 482 -14.84 3.10 -31.60
C THR A 482 -14.05 3.06 -30.30
N PHE A 483 -14.74 3.19 -29.17
CA PHE A 483 -14.14 3.06 -27.85
C PHE A 483 -13.49 1.69 -27.64
N LEU A 484 -14.22 0.62 -27.89
CA LEU A 484 -13.70 -0.74 -27.72
C LEU A 484 -12.53 -1.04 -28.66
N MET A 485 -12.61 -0.62 -29.96
CA MET A 485 -11.52 -0.84 -30.91
C MET A 485 -10.28 0.01 -30.61
N SER A 486 -10.45 1.27 -30.24
CA SER A 486 -9.32 2.13 -29.87
C SER A 486 -8.70 1.65 -28.57
N TYR A 487 -9.53 1.11 -27.69
CA TYR A 487 -9.17 0.59 -26.41
C TYR A 487 -8.33 -0.68 -26.55
N ASP A 488 -8.81 -1.67 -27.32
CA ASP A 488 -8.10 -2.93 -27.55
C ASP A 488 -6.71 -2.69 -28.16
N ARG A 489 -6.59 -1.75 -29.10
CA ARG A 489 -5.31 -1.35 -29.70
C ARG A 489 -4.40 -0.66 -28.69
N LYS A 490 -4.90 0.33 -27.96
CA LYS A 490 -4.14 1.06 -26.93
C LYS A 490 -3.82 0.17 -25.74
N PHE A 491 -4.73 -0.71 -25.38
CA PHE A 491 -4.56 -1.67 -24.29
C PHE A 491 -3.47 -2.69 -24.65
N ASN A 492 -3.51 -3.30 -25.84
CA ASN A 492 -2.49 -4.24 -26.28
C ASN A 492 -1.12 -3.59 -26.46
N GLN A 493 -1.07 -2.36 -26.97
CA GLN A 493 0.16 -1.58 -27.07
C GLN A 493 0.70 -1.25 -25.68
N PHE A 494 -0.15 -0.78 -24.80
CA PHE A 494 0.16 -0.44 -23.41
C PHE A 494 0.54 -1.71 -22.61
N PHE A 495 -0.15 -2.82 -22.80
CA PHE A 495 0.13 -4.11 -22.15
C PHE A 495 1.46 -4.70 -22.62
N ASN A 496 1.71 -4.70 -23.91
CA ASN A 496 2.94 -5.27 -24.47
C ASN A 496 4.19 -4.41 -24.25
N GLU A 497 4.02 -3.08 -24.14
CA GLU A 497 5.12 -2.15 -23.98
C GLU A 497 5.38 -1.75 -22.50
N GLU A 498 4.36 -1.82 -21.63
CA GLU A 498 4.41 -1.13 -20.34
C GLU A 498 3.73 -1.81 -19.13
N VAL A 499 2.98 -2.89 -19.27
CA VAL A 499 2.04 -3.34 -18.23
C VAL A 499 2.66 -4.09 -17.06
N ALA A 500 3.78 -4.73 -17.20
CA ALA A 500 4.48 -5.13 -15.97
C ALA A 500 4.74 -3.92 -15.05
N PRO A 501 4.97 -2.69 -15.58
CA PRO A 501 5.06 -1.46 -14.81
C PRO A 501 3.75 -0.73 -14.54
N ALA A 502 2.70 -0.95 -15.32
CA ALA A 502 1.48 -0.13 -15.22
C ALA A 502 0.67 -0.40 -13.96
N ASP A 503 0.59 -1.64 -13.51
CA ASP A 503 -0.01 -1.95 -12.21
C ASP A 503 0.75 -1.29 -11.06
N ASN A 504 2.06 -1.18 -11.19
CA ASN A 504 2.89 -0.45 -10.24
C ASN A 504 2.78 1.08 -10.41
N ARG A 505 2.55 1.59 -11.61
CA ARG A 505 2.29 3.03 -11.84
C ARG A 505 0.98 3.48 -11.21
N LEU A 506 -0.06 2.69 -11.33
CA LEU A 506 -1.38 3.00 -10.75
C LEU A 506 -1.38 2.85 -9.23
N ALA A 507 -0.57 1.94 -8.71
CA ALA A 507 -0.36 1.79 -7.28
C ALA A 507 0.63 2.81 -6.69
N SER A 508 1.60 3.28 -7.47
CA SER A 508 2.62 4.25 -7.04
C SER A 508 2.26 5.70 -7.36
N GLN A 509 1.37 5.93 -8.32
CA GLN A 509 0.68 7.20 -8.44
C GLN A 509 -0.32 7.30 -7.28
N SER A 510 0.19 7.65 -6.12
CA SER A 510 -0.59 8.49 -5.23
C SER A 510 -0.99 9.69 -6.08
N TRP A 511 -2.21 9.67 -6.53
CA TRP A 511 -2.77 10.71 -7.35
C TRP A 511 -2.58 12.04 -6.61
N ASP A 512 -1.63 12.82 -7.05
CA ASP A 512 -1.47 14.18 -6.60
C ASP A 512 -2.54 14.99 -7.32
N GLY A 513 -3.75 14.75 -7.22
CA GLY A 513 -4.95 15.40 -7.71
C GLY A 513 -4.85 16.65 -8.60
N SER A 514 -3.68 17.03 -9.07
CA SER A 514 -3.45 18.30 -9.76
C SER A 514 -3.76 18.24 -11.26
N ARG A 515 -3.97 17.06 -11.81
CA ARG A 515 -4.49 16.87 -13.17
C ARG A 515 -5.41 15.66 -13.19
N LEU A 516 -6.61 15.81 -13.73
CA LEU A 516 -7.33 14.66 -14.24
C LEU A 516 -6.35 13.91 -15.14
N PRO A 517 -6.01 12.62 -14.87
CA PRO A 517 -5.21 11.86 -15.79
C PRO A 517 -5.85 12.01 -17.15
N ASP A 518 -5.03 12.06 -18.19
CA ASP A 518 -5.52 12.00 -19.54
C ASP A 518 -6.62 10.94 -19.59
N LEU A 519 -7.77 11.27 -20.10
CA LEU A 519 -8.95 10.41 -20.12
C LEU A 519 -8.60 9.01 -20.61
N ASP A 520 -7.66 8.92 -21.54
CA ASP A 520 -7.11 7.69 -22.08
C ASP A 520 -6.38 6.83 -21.03
N GLN A 521 -5.58 7.42 -20.16
CA GLN A 521 -4.86 6.65 -19.12
C GLN A 521 -5.79 6.19 -18.00
N ARG A 522 -6.80 7.00 -17.67
CA ARG A 522 -7.81 6.64 -16.68
C ARG A 522 -8.76 5.58 -17.21
N SER A 523 -9.17 5.71 -18.45
CA SER A 523 -9.98 4.69 -19.14
C SER A 523 -9.21 3.38 -19.25
N ALA A 524 -7.91 3.43 -19.62
CA ALA A 524 -7.05 2.27 -19.71
C ALA A 524 -6.97 1.50 -18.39
N ALA A 525 -6.72 2.21 -17.30
CA ALA A 525 -6.61 1.60 -15.98
C ALA A 525 -7.92 0.99 -15.46
N LEU A 526 -9.02 1.68 -15.71
CA LEU A 526 -10.34 1.24 -15.22
C LEU A 526 -10.90 0.12 -16.08
N VAL A 527 -10.70 0.18 -17.38
CA VAL A 527 -11.21 -0.86 -18.28
C VAL A 527 -10.37 -2.13 -18.21
N SER A 528 -9.04 -2.05 -17.99
CA SER A 528 -8.21 -3.25 -17.80
C SER A 528 -8.74 -4.13 -16.66
N LYS A 529 -9.19 -3.51 -15.59
CA LYS A 529 -9.81 -4.20 -14.45
C LYS A 529 -11.20 -4.79 -14.76
N TYR A 530 -11.92 -4.18 -15.71
CA TYR A 530 -13.32 -4.51 -16.00
C TYR A 530 -13.57 -4.92 -17.45
N LEU A 531 -12.50 -5.04 -18.26
CA LEU A 531 -12.58 -5.52 -19.65
C LEU A 531 -13.35 -6.84 -19.80
N PRO A 532 -13.21 -7.84 -18.88
CA PRO A 532 -14.02 -9.05 -18.93
C PRO A 532 -15.52 -8.77 -18.86
N LEU A 533 -15.94 -7.83 -18.02
CA LEU A 533 -17.35 -7.44 -17.87
C LEU A 533 -17.86 -6.73 -19.13
N PHE A 534 -17.03 -5.91 -19.76
CA PHE A 534 -17.33 -5.28 -21.04
C PHE A 534 -17.44 -6.30 -22.17
N ALA A 535 -16.49 -7.24 -22.24
CA ALA A 535 -16.50 -8.31 -23.23
C ALA A 535 -17.74 -9.21 -23.10
N GLU A 536 -18.14 -9.54 -21.88
CA GLU A 536 -19.34 -10.31 -21.59
C GLU A 536 -20.63 -9.54 -21.98
N MET A 537 -20.69 -8.25 -21.69
CA MET A 537 -21.85 -7.41 -22.00
C MET A 537 -22.09 -7.18 -23.48
N TYR A 538 -21.02 -7.05 -24.27
CA TYR A 538 -21.11 -6.74 -25.69
C TYR A 538 -20.90 -7.95 -26.60
N GLY A 539 -20.83 -9.18 -26.04
CA GLY A 539 -20.59 -10.40 -26.81
C GLY A 539 -19.22 -10.43 -27.49
N VAL A 540 -18.34 -9.51 -27.11
CA VAL A 540 -16.94 -9.55 -27.51
C VAL A 540 -16.28 -10.62 -26.65
N MET A 541 -15.93 -11.75 -27.26
CA MET A 541 -15.33 -12.88 -26.58
C MET A 541 -14.23 -12.41 -25.64
N GLY A 542 -14.48 -12.58 -24.36
CA GLY A 542 -13.46 -12.50 -23.34
C GLY A 542 -12.41 -13.56 -23.63
N THR A 543 -11.44 -13.21 -24.42
CA THR A 543 -10.23 -14.01 -24.52
C THR A 543 -9.57 -13.92 -23.15
N ASN A 544 -9.09 -15.05 -22.68
CA ASN A 544 -8.36 -15.20 -21.43
C ASN A 544 -7.20 -14.19 -21.37
N LEU A 545 -7.50 -12.97 -20.96
CA LEU A 545 -6.50 -11.92 -20.72
C LEU A 545 -5.76 -12.10 -19.38
N TYR A 546 -6.05 -13.20 -18.66
CA TYR A 546 -5.48 -13.56 -17.37
C TYR A 546 -4.96 -15.02 -17.31
N SER A 547 -4.68 -15.64 -18.44
CA SER A 547 -3.95 -16.91 -18.46
C SER A 547 -2.45 -16.69 -18.52
#